data_445896daab3e989aa26df22114446bb7
#
_entry.id   445896daab3e989aa26df22114446bb7
#
_cell.length_a   1.000
_cell.length_b   1.000
_cell.length_c   1.000
_cell.angle_alpha   90.00
_cell.angle_beta   90.00
_cell.angle_gamma   90.00
#
_symmetry.space_group_name_H-M   'P 1'
#
loop_
_entity.id
_entity.type
_entity.pdbx_description
1 polymer ?
#
loop_
_entity_poly.entity_id
_entity_poly.type
_entity_poly.pdbx_seq_one_letter_code
_entity_poly.pdbx_strand_id
1 'polypeptide(L)'
;MAPTSPTTTATSQVAPAAVSGRPSGGAARRPALSASGAARIAWADGQMPVLGAIRERFERERPLAGVRIAACLHITAETANLARALLAGGAEVSLCAANPLSTQDDVAAALAAEHGAAVFGARGEDRAA
;
A
#
# COMPACT_ATOMS: atom_id res chain seq x y z
N MET A 1 49.93 -7.82 27.57
CA MET A 1 48.51 -7.38 27.59
C MET A 1 48.24 -6.73 26.27
N ALA A 2 47.63 -7.45 25.35
CA ALA A 2 47.32 -6.92 24.01
C ALA A 2 45.88 -6.39 24.00
N PRO A 3 45.58 -5.22 23.37
CA PRO A 3 44.24 -4.73 23.26
C PRO A 3 43.48 -5.48 22.13
N THR A 4 42.34 -6.02 22.49
CA THR A 4 41.40 -6.64 21.56
C THR A 4 40.70 -5.58 20.73
N SER A 5 40.90 -5.64 19.41
CA SER A 5 40.21 -4.81 18.43
C SER A 5 38.73 -5.20 18.34
N PRO A 6 37.78 -4.25 18.26
CA PRO A 6 36.39 -4.58 18.00
C PRO A 6 36.19 -4.92 16.53
N THR A 7 35.60 -6.09 16.26
CA THR A 7 35.17 -6.51 14.94
C THR A 7 34.01 -5.63 14.50
N THR A 8 34.26 -4.76 13.52
CA THR A 8 33.22 -3.98 12.84
C THR A 8 32.42 -4.91 11.94
N THR A 9 31.22 -5.25 12.37
CA THR A 9 30.24 -5.94 11.51
C THR A 9 29.75 -4.95 10.46
N ALA A 10 30.22 -5.12 9.22
CA ALA A 10 29.71 -4.38 8.08
C ALA A 10 28.27 -4.80 7.81
N THR A 11 27.31 -3.98 8.22
CA THR A 11 25.92 -4.09 7.79
C THR A 11 25.87 -3.78 6.31
N SER A 12 25.71 -4.82 5.49
CA SER A 12 25.47 -4.68 4.06
C SER A 12 24.14 -3.96 3.84
N GLN A 13 24.19 -2.67 3.57
CA GLN A 13 23.05 -1.92 3.09
C GLN A 13 22.74 -2.38 1.66
N VAL A 14 21.76 -3.26 1.54
CA VAL A 14 21.15 -3.54 0.24
C VAL A 14 20.45 -2.26 -0.20
N ALA A 15 21.00 -1.60 -1.20
CA ALA A 15 20.35 -0.46 -1.83
C ALA A 15 18.99 -0.91 -2.36
N PRO A 16 17.91 -0.11 -2.15
CA PRO A 16 16.61 -0.46 -2.67
C PRO A 16 16.69 -0.47 -4.19
N ALA A 17 16.39 -1.61 -4.79
CA ALA A 17 16.14 -1.68 -6.23
C ALA A 17 15.02 -0.67 -6.53
N ALA A 18 15.33 0.34 -7.32
CA ALA A 18 14.33 1.26 -7.82
C ALA A 18 13.34 0.45 -8.64
N VAL A 19 12.13 0.29 -8.11
CA VAL A 19 11.01 -0.26 -8.87
C VAL A 19 10.67 0.78 -9.93
N SER A 20 11.23 0.63 -11.12
CA SER A 20 11.02 1.54 -12.26
C SER A 20 9.74 1.21 -13.03
N GLY A 21 8.72 0.67 -12.36
CA GLY A 21 7.37 0.55 -12.87
C GLY A 21 6.63 1.87 -12.71
N ARG A 22 6.17 2.46 -13.81
CA ARG A 22 5.22 3.57 -13.71
C ARG A 22 3.95 3.04 -13.07
N PRO A 23 3.38 3.72 -12.04
CA PRO A 23 2.05 3.39 -11.58
C PRO A 23 1.10 3.46 -12.77
N SER A 24 0.23 2.47 -12.92
CA SER A 24 -0.73 2.41 -14.03
C SER A 24 -1.67 3.62 -13.95
N GLY A 25 -1.25 4.70 -14.60
CA GLY A 25 -1.88 6.02 -14.52
C GLY A 25 -3.26 6.12 -15.21
N GLY A 26 -3.80 5.02 -15.71
CA GLY A 26 -5.10 5.01 -16.38
C GLY A 26 -6.29 5.10 -15.42
N ALA A 27 -6.23 4.42 -14.29
CA ALA A 27 -7.31 4.40 -13.29
C ALA A 27 -7.36 5.67 -12.43
N ALA A 28 -6.22 6.24 -12.10
CA ALA A 28 -6.12 7.45 -11.26
C ALA A 28 -6.67 8.72 -11.94
N ARG A 29 -6.92 8.70 -13.25
CA ARG A 29 -7.38 9.87 -14.03
C ARG A 29 -8.88 9.97 -14.20
N ARG A 30 -9.68 9.08 -13.63
CA ARG A 30 -11.14 9.09 -13.75
C ARG A 30 -11.79 9.48 -12.43
N PRO A 31 -12.20 10.74 -12.23
CA PRO A 31 -12.81 11.19 -10.96
C PRO A 31 -14.05 10.39 -10.56
N ALA A 32 -14.87 9.98 -11.53
CA ALA A 32 -16.05 9.16 -11.27
C ALA A 32 -15.69 7.76 -10.76
N LEU A 33 -14.59 7.18 -11.24
CA LEU A 33 -14.10 5.89 -10.76
C LEU A 33 -13.58 5.99 -9.33
N SER A 34 -12.83 7.03 -9.03
CA SER A 34 -12.33 7.29 -7.67
C SER A 34 -13.47 7.49 -6.68
N ALA A 35 -14.52 8.23 -7.04
CA ALA A 35 -15.69 8.42 -6.18
C ALA A 35 -16.43 7.10 -5.88
N SER A 36 -16.60 6.23 -6.90
CA SER A 36 -17.19 4.91 -6.71
C SER A 36 -16.34 4.04 -5.78
N GLY A 37 -15.02 4.03 -5.99
CA GLY A 37 -14.07 3.30 -5.16
C GLY A 37 -14.08 3.80 -3.71
N ALA A 38 -14.09 5.10 -3.49
CA ALA A 38 -14.18 5.71 -2.16
C ALA A 38 -15.47 5.29 -1.42
N ALA A 39 -16.60 5.26 -2.11
CA ALA A 39 -17.86 4.80 -1.52
C ALA A 39 -17.80 3.32 -1.10
N ARG A 40 -17.18 2.46 -1.92
CA ARG A 40 -16.97 1.05 -1.58
C ARG A 40 -16.06 0.87 -0.37
N ILE A 41 -14.95 1.60 -0.34
CA ILE A 41 -13.99 1.58 0.77
C ILE A 41 -14.69 2.02 2.06
N ALA A 42 -15.47 3.09 2.02
CA ALA A 42 -16.22 3.59 3.17
C ALA A 42 -17.27 2.59 3.67
N TRP A 43 -17.97 1.92 2.76
CA TRP A 43 -18.93 0.89 3.13
C TRP A 43 -18.23 -0.31 3.80
N ALA A 44 -17.14 -0.81 3.23
CA ALA A 44 -16.37 -1.91 3.81
C ALA A 44 -15.75 -1.52 5.17
N ASP A 45 -15.30 -0.28 5.34
CA ASP A 45 -14.78 0.24 6.61
C ASP A 45 -15.81 0.08 7.75
N GLY A 46 -17.08 0.37 7.47
CA GLY A 46 -18.18 0.17 8.42
C GLY A 46 -18.40 -1.29 8.84
N GLN A 47 -17.93 -2.25 8.04
CA GLN A 47 -18.01 -3.69 8.33
C GLN A 47 -16.75 -4.22 9.04
N MET A 48 -15.73 -3.38 9.23
CA MET A 48 -14.42 -3.75 9.78
C MET A 48 -14.07 -2.96 11.04
N PRO A 49 -14.90 -3.02 12.10
CA PRO A 49 -14.74 -2.16 13.29
C PRO A 49 -13.42 -2.38 14.01
N VAL A 50 -12.89 -3.61 14.03
CA VAL A 50 -11.58 -3.91 14.65
C VAL A 50 -10.45 -3.23 13.89
N LEU A 51 -10.46 -3.28 12.57
CA LEU A 51 -9.45 -2.61 11.74
C LEU A 51 -9.58 -1.08 11.86
N GLY A 52 -10.79 -0.56 11.97
CA GLY A 52 -11.06 0.86 12.24
C GLY A 52 -10.40 1.32 13.55
N ALA A 53 -10.59 0.57 14.64
CA ALA A 53 -9.96 0.85 15.92
C ALA A 53 -8.42 0.77 15.87
N ILE A 54 -7.88 -0.19 15.13
CA ILE A 54 -6.43 -0.28 14.89
C ILE A 54 -5.93 0.95 14.12
N ARG A 55 -6.65 1.38 13.08
CA ARG A 55 -6.28 2.58 12.30
C ARG A 55 -6.24 3.82 13.17
N GLU A 56 -7.25 4.08 13.99
CA GLU A 56 -7.28 5.20 14.93
C GLU A 56 -6.10 5.16 15.92
N ARG A 57 -5.77 3.99 16.42
CA ARG A 57 -4.59 3.80 17.26
C ARG A 57 -3.29 4.10 16.51
N PHE A 58 -3.16 3.60 15.29
CA PHE A 58 -1.99 3.81 14.43
C PHE A 58 -1.79 5.27 14.06
N GLU A 59 -2.86 6.03 13.85
CA GLU A 59 -2.78 7.48 13.63
C GLU A 59 -2.12 8.22 14.80
N ARG A 60 -2.44 7.81 16.01
CA ARG A 60 -1.87 8.42 17.22
C ARG A 60 -0.44 7.99 17.50
N GLU A 61 -0.17 6.70 17.38
CA GLU A 61 1.11 6.09 17.80
C GLU A 61 2.16 6.09 16.70
N ARG A 62 1.74 6.09 15.44
CA ARG A 62 2.60 5.99 14.24
C ARG A 62 3.67 4.89 14.32
N PRO A 63 3.29 3.64 14.66
CA PRO A 63 4.25 2.58 14.93
C PRO A 63 5.04 2.12 13.71
N LEU A 64 4.59 2.49 12.51
CA LEU A 64 5.21 2.12 11.24
C LEU A 64 5.95 3.29 10.57
N ALA A 65 6.24 4.36 11.31
CA ALA A 65 6.97 5.49 10.76
C ALA A 65 8.34 5.05 10.21
N GLY A 66 8.60 5.42 8.94
CA GLY A 66 9.83 5.03 8.23
C GLY A 66 9.86 3.60 7.67
N VAL A 67 8.78 2.82 7.87
CA VAL A 67 8.66 1.48 7.29
C VAL A 67 8.12 1.57 5.86
N ARG A 68 8.76 0.86 4.92
CA ARG A 68 8.27 0.69 3.56
C ARG A 68 7.69 -0.70 3.38
N ILE A 69 6.44 -0.77 2.92
CA ILE A 69 5.69 -2.01 2.76
C ILE A 69 5.35 -2.17 1.28
N ALA A 70 5.80 -3.28 0.69
CA ALA A 70 5.34 -3.73 -0.60
C ALA A 70 4.43 -4.95 -0.39
N ALA A 71 3.21 -4.89 -0.88
CA ALA A 71 2.23 -5.95 -0.71
C ALA A 71 1.65 -6.39 -2.05
N CYS A 72 1.64 -7.69 -2.29
CA CYS A 72 1.00 -8.31 -3.45
C CYS A 72 -0.31 -8.95 -3.00
N LEU A 73 -1.43 -8.29 -3.26
CA LEU A 73 -2.75 -8.64 -2.74
C LEU A 73 -3.82 -8.43 -3.80
N HIS A 74 -5.01 -8.99 -3.59
CA HIS A 74 -6.19 -8.60 -4.36
C HIS A 74 -6.55 -7.14 -4.04
N ILE A 75 -6.77 -6.32 -5.05
CA ILE A 75 -7.15 -4.91 -4.86
C ILE A 75 -8.66 -4.84 -4.69
N THR A 76 -9.11 -4.97 -3.45
CA THR A 76 -10.52 -4.90 -3.04
C THR A 76 -10.73 -3.80 -1.99
N ALA A 77 -11.97 -3.50 -1.68
CA ALA A 77 -12.31 -2.49 -0.67
C ALA A 77 -11.78 -2.85 0.74
N GLU A 78 -11.71 -4.14 1.07
CA GLU A 78 -11.16 -4.63 2.33
C GLU A 78 -9.64 -4.43 2.38
N THR A 79 -8.94 -4.80 1.30
CA THR A 79 -7.50 -4.56 1.17
C THR A 79 -7.17 -3.06 1.20
N ALA A 80 -8.04 -2.23 0.64
CA ALA A 80 -7.89 -0.79 0.72
C ALA A 80 -7.96 -0.28 2.16
N ASN A 81 -8.85 -0.81 2.97
CA ASN A 81 -8.93 -0.45 4.38
C ASN A 81 -7.70 -0.91 5.17
N LEU A 82 -7.12 -2.08 4.84
CA LEU A 82 -5.84 -2.50 5.39
C LEU A 82 -4.72 -1.50 5.02
N ALA A 83 -4.63 -1.12 3.74
CA ALA A 83 -3.64 -0.14 3.29
C ALA A 83 -3.79 1.20 4.01
N ARG A 84 -5.01 1.69 4.22
CA ARG A 84 -5.30 2.90 4.99
C ARG A 84 -4.80 2.81 6.43
N ALA A 85 -4.97 1.67 7.08
CA ALA A 85 -4.46 1.46 8.44
C ALA A 85 -2.92 1.49 8.47
N LEU A 86 -2.25 0.87 7.51
CA LEU A 86 -0.79 0.90 7.41
C LEU A 86 -0.25 2.31 7.14
N LEU A 87 -0.90 3.06 6.24
CA LEU A 87 -0.57 4.46 5.96
C LEU A 87 -0.77 5.35 7.20
N ALA A 88 -1.87 5.16 7.92
CA ALA A 88 -2.14 5.86 9.19
C ALA A 88 -1.03 5.61 10.22
N GLY A 89 -0.49 4.39 10.25
CA GLY A 89 0.66 4.03 11.07
C GLY A 89 1.99 4.67 10.65
N GLY A 90 2.01 5.40 9.55
CA GLY A 90 3.19 6.12 9.05
C GLY A 90 4.02 5.34 8.03
N ALA A 91 3.55 4.18 7.54
CA ALA A 91 4.25 3.43 6.51
C ALA A 91 4.13 4.09 5.13
N GLU A 92 5.13 3.87 4.29
CA GLU A 92 5.01 4.04 2.83
C GLU A 92 4.50 2.73 2.24
N VAL A 93 3.35 2.76 1.56
CA VAL A 93 2.67 1.56 1.08
C VAL A 93 2.65 1.51 -0.44
N SER A 94 3.13 0.41 -0.99
CA SER A 94 3.04 0.06 -2.40
C SER A 94 2.25 -1.25 -2.54
N LEU A 95 1.21 -1.23 -3.35
CA LEU A 95 0.37 -2.41 -3.62
C LEU A 95 0.54 -2.85 -5.05
N CYS A 96 0.72 -4.14 -5.28
CA CYS A 96 0.57 -4.72 -6.62
C CYS A 96 -0.57 -5.74 -6.62
N ALA A 97 -1.28 -5.80 -7.75
CA ALA A 97 -2.37 -6.76 -7.92
C ALA A 97 -1.81 -8.18 -8.01
N ALA A 98 -2.27 -9.07 -7.14
CA ALA A 98 -1.89 -10.49 -7.17
C ALA A 98 -2.50 -11.22 -8.36
N ASN A 99 -3.61 -10.71 -8.90
CA ASN A 99 -4.34 -11.29 -10.02
C ASN A 99 -5.09 -10.19 -10.79
N PRO A 100 -4.96 -10.14 -12.13
CA PRO A 100 -5.66 -9.15 -12.95
C PRO A 100 -7.19 -9.23 -12.87
N LEU A 101 -7.74 -10.42 -12.58
CA LEU A 101 -9.18 -10.63 -12.48
C LEU A 101 -9.78 -10.19 -11.14
N SER A 102 -8.96 -10.05 -10.11
CA SER A 102 -9.38 -9.67 -8.75
C SER A 102 -9.10 -8.21 -8.42
N THR A 103 -8.75 -7.41 -9.40
CA THR A 103 -8.54 -5.98 -9.23
C THR A 103 -9.83 -5.21 -9.43
N GLN A 104 -10.23 -4.40 -8.45
CA GLN A 104 -11.31 -3.43 -8.55
C GLN A 104 -10.69 -2.08 -8.93
N ASP A 105 -10.84 -1.69 -10.18
CA ASP A 105 -10.18 -0.49 -10.74
C ASP A 105 -10.65 0.80 -10.06
N ASP A 106 -11.89 0.85 -9.63
CA ASP A 106 -12.45 1.98 -8.87
C ASP A 106 -11.77 2.11 -7.49
N VAL A 107 -11.55 0.99 -6.80
CA VAL A 107 -10.83 0.95 -5.52
C VAL A 107 -9.36 1.33 -5.71
N ALA A 108 -8.71 0.81 -6.76
CA ALA A 108 -7.33 1.17 -7.08
C ALA A 108 -7.19 2.68 -7.35
N ALA A 109 -8.14 3.26 -8.10
CA ALA A 109 -8.17 4.69 -8.37
C ALA A 109 -8.35 5.54 -7.09
N ALA A 110 -9.25 5.14 -6.20
CA ALA A 110 -9.47 5.82 -4.93
C ALA A 110 -8.24 5.75 -4.01
N LEU A 111 -7.61 4.59 -3.90
CA LEU A 111 -6.39 4.42 -3.11
C LEU A 111 -5.25 5.32 -3.58
N ALA A 112 -5.03 5.39 -4.89
CA ALA A 112 -3.98 6.22 -5.46
C ALA A 112 -4.28 7.72 -5.32
N ALA A 113 -5.54 8.13 -5.55
CA ALA A 113 -5.92 9.55 -5.56
C ALA A 113 -6.11 10.14 -4.16
N GLU A 114 -6.68 9.39 -3.22
CA GLU A 114 -7.14 9.93 -1.94
C GLU A 114 -6.26 9.52 -0.76
N HIS A 115 -5.54 8.40 -0.88
CA HIS A 115 -4.79 7.85 0.25
C HIS A 115 -3.27 7.81 0.02
N GLY A 116 -2.79 8.18 -1.17
CA GLY A 116 -1.35 8.29 -1.44
C GLY A 116 -0.61 6.95 -1.50
N ALA A 117 -1.32 5.83 -1.64
CA ALA A 117 -0.70 4.55 -1.90
C ALA A 117 -0.23 4.45 -3.35
N ALA A 118 0.96 3.89 -3.57
CA ALA A 118 1.37 3.52 -4.92
C ALA A 118 0.68 2.19 -5.30
N VAL A 119 -0.18 2.22 -6.32
CA VAL A 119 -0.94 1.04 -6.77
C VAL A 119 -0.49 0.64 -8.16
N PHE A 120 -0.10 -0.62 -8.30
CA PHE A 120 0.36 -1.23 -9.55
C PHE A 120 -0.58 -2.37 -9.93
N GLY A 121 -1.13 -2.33 -11.13
CA GLY A 121 -2.04 -3.32 -11.68
C GLY A 121 -3.40 -2.75 -12.01
N ALA A 122 -4.00 -3.28 -13.07
CA ALA A 122 -5.34 -2.97 -13.53
C ALA A 122 -6.06 -4.28 -13.88
N ARG A 123 -7.39 -4.23 -13.92
CA ARG A 123 -8.19 -5.38 -14.31
C ARG A 123 -7.91 -5.75 -15.77
N GLY A 124 -7.59 -7.02 -15.98
CA GLY A 124 -7.31 -7.55 -17.32
C GLY A 124 -5.92 -7.23 -17.87
N GLU A 125 -5.02 -6.73 -17.03
CA GLU A 125 -3.63 -6.48 -17.42
C GLU A 125 -2.91 -7.79 -17.77
N ASP A 126 -2.22 -7.83 -18.92
CA ASP A 126 -1.49 -9.01 -19.37
C ASP A 126 -0.16 -9.14 -18.63
N ARG A 127 0.34 -10.38 -18.46
CA ARG A 127 1.61 -10.68 -17.79
C ARG A 127 2.84 -10.10 -18.52
N ALA A 128 2.67 -9.63 -19.73
CA ALA A 128 3.72 -9.08 -20.58
C ALA A 128 3.88 -7.56 -20.48
N ALA A 129 3.12 -6.89 -19.60
CA ALA A 129 3.16 -5.45 -19.44
C ALA A 129 4.14 -4.99 -18.34
#